data_e565240d26e3748c5ac5b615f922872f
#
_entry.id   e565240d26e3748c5ac5b615f922872f
#
_cell.length_a   1.000
_cell.length_b   1.000
_cell.length_c   1.000
_cell.angle_alpha   90.00
_cell.angle_beta   90.00
_cell.angle_gamma   90.00
#
_symmetry.space_group_name_H-M   'P 1'
#
loop_
_entity.id
_entity.type
_entity.pdbx_description
1 polymer ?
#
loop_
_entity_poly.entity_id
_entity_poly.type
_entity_poly.pdbx_seq_one_letter_code
_entity_poly.pdbx_strand_id
1 'polypeptide(L)'
;MRPNVEKTNQINVGFRSLGAQGRTDTSRDVPEESLMLTGDQNIIDIDFVVQWRIKSAKDFLFNIRDPESTVKLAAESSIREIVGQTPLEEVLATKRTAVETKTRDVLQRIMDDYKAGVFIAEVKMQKVDPPQKVIDAFNDVQRARQDKERQQNEAEAYRNDIVPKAKGEASRQLEQAAAYRERLIKEADGEAKRFVSVYEAYLTGKDVTLRRLYLERMQDVLGKADKVIVDKGQGGPGVVPYLPLPEIKKRSQGAQ
;
A
#
# COMPACT_ATOMS: atom_id res chain seq x y z
N MET A 1 -49.45 -35.94 16.15
CA MET A 1 -48.10 -35.41 16.33
C MET A 1 -48.21 -34.01 16.94
N ARG A 2 -47.37 -33.63 17.90
CA ARG A 2 -47.27 -32.26 18.43
C ARG A 2 -45.92 -31.71 17.99
N PRO A 3 -45.86 -30.92 16.92
CA PRO A 3 -44.61 -30.32 16.47
C PRO A 3 -44.13 -29.27 17.49
N ASN A 4 -42.83 -29.28 17.82
CA ASN A 4 -42.25 -28.30 18.72
C ASN A 4 -41.91 -27.03 17.91
N VAL A 5 -42.66 -25.96 18.14
CA VAL A 5 -42.55 -24.69 17.41
C VAL A 5 -41.31 -23.88 17.85
N GLU A 6 -40.81 -24.11 19.07
CA GLU A 6 -39.64 -23.37 19.61
C GLU A 6 -38.31 -24.00 19.20
N LYS A 7 -38.31 -25.25 18.75
CA LYS A 7 -37.09 -25.96 18.38
C LYS A 7 -36.57 -25.43 17.03
N THR A 8 -35.33 -24.98 17.01
CA THR A 8 -34.61 -24.74 15.77
C THR A 8 -34.10 -26.06 15.19
N ASN A 9 -34.49 -26.36 13.99
CA ASN A 9 -34.02 -27.49 13.22
C ASN A 9 -32.91 -27.04 12.29
N GLN A 10 -31.99 -27.98 11.99
CA GLN A 10 -30.84 -27.71 11.12
C GLN A 10 -30.83 -28.74 9.99
N ILE A 11 -30.63 -28.25 8.76
CA ILE A 11 -30.46 -29.07 7.58
C ILE A 11 -29.10 -28.78 6.99
N ASN A 12 -28.31 -29.84 6.75
CA ASN A 12 -27.03 -29.76 6.09
C ASN A 12 -27.19 -30.08 4.61
N VAL A 13 -26.62 -29.26 3.75
CA VAL A 13 -26.61 -29.44 2.30
C VAL A 13 -25.16 -29.44 1.80
N GLY A 14 -24.83 -30.40 0.94
CA GLY A 14 -23.48 -30.65 0.45
C GLY A 14 -22.71 -31.70 1.25
N PHE A 15 -23.04 -31.89 2.51
CA PHE A 15 -22.36 -32.86 3.36
C PHE A 15 -23.31 -33.64 4.29
N ARG A 16 -22.85 -34.82 4.73
CA ARG A 16 -23.53 -35.62 5.76
C ARG A 16 -22.61 -35.72 6.96
N SER A 17 -23.04 -35.22 8.10
CA SER A 17 -22.34 -35.43 9.37
C SER A 17 -22.66 -36.83 9.90
N LEU A 18 -21.66 -37.70 10.06
CA LEU A 18 -21.76 -39.07 10.54
C LEU A 18 -21.68 -39.18 12.09
N GLY A 19 -21.79 -38.07 12.81
CA GLY A 19 -21.60 -38.06 14.26
C GLY A 19 -22.86 -37.75 15.06
N ALA A 20 -23.48 -38.76 15.66
CA ALA A 20 -24.24 -38.60 16.91
C ALA A 20 -23.23 -38.43 18.05
N GLN A 21 -23.22 -37.26 18.72
CA GLN A 21 -22.53 -36.98 19.98
C GLN A 21 -21.02 -37.27 20.06
N GLY A 22 -20.21 -36.28 19.64
CA GLY A 22 -18.96 -35.97 20.35
C GLY A 22 -17.69 -36.72 19.97
N ARG A 23 -17.57 -37.37 18.79
CA ARG A 23 -16.30 -37.95 18.34
C ARG A 23 -16.10 -37.83 16.83
N THR A 24 -15.05 -37.11 16.47
CA THR A 24 -14.43 -36.97 15.14
C THR A 24 -15.37 -36.61 13.99
N ASP A 25 -15.25 -35.35 13.52
CA ASP A 25 -15.86 -34.82 12.31
C ASP A 25 -15.45 -35.62 11.07
N THR A 26 -16.09 -36.73 10.83
CA THR A 26 -16.02 -37.36 9.52
C THR A 26 -17.25 -36.88 8.74
N SER A 27 -17.16 -35.73 8.14
CA SER A 27 -18.14 -35.28 7.16
C SER A 27 -17.89 -36.02 5.85
N ARG A 28 -18.93 -36.58 5.27
CA ARG A 28 -18.90 -37.14 3.92
C ARG A 28 -19.50 -36.14 2.96
N ASP A 29 -18.67 -35.64 2.04
CA ASP A 29 -19.11 -34.72 0.99
C ASP A 29 -20.07 -35.44 0.02
N VAL A 30 -21.10 -34.75 -0.43
CA VAL A 30 -22.08 -35.20 -1.42
C VAL A 30 -22.00 -34.26 -2.64
N PRO A 31 -21.13 -34.58 -3.63
CA PRO A 31 -20.84 -33.68 -4.75
C PRO A 31 -22.07 -33.30 -5.59
N GLU A 32 -23.10 -34.16 -5.60
CA GLU A 32 -24.35 -33.87 -6.32
C GLU A 32 -25.12 -32.68 -5.73
N GLU A 33 -24.94 -32.41 -4.44
CA GLU A 33 -25.59 -31.31 -3.72
C GLU A 33 -24.69 -30.09 -3.59
N SER A 34 -23.35 -30.28 -3.51
CA SER A 34 -22.37 -29.22 -3.21
C SER A 34 -21.81 -28.53 -4.46
N LEU A 35 -21.73 -29.23 -5.60
CA LEU A 35 -21.17 -28.66 -6.83
C LEU A 35 -22.15 -27.71 -7.51
N MET A 36 -21.70 -26.49 -7.74
CA MET A 36 -22.46 -25.41 -8.35
C MET A 36 -21.64 -24.66 -9.38
N LEU A 37 -22.32 -23.97 -10.33
CA LEU A 37 -21.70 -23.11 -11.32
C LEU A 37 -21.92 -21.65 -10.92
N THR A 38 -20.85 -20.88 -10.91
CA THR A 38 -20.89 -19.42 -10.64
C THR A 38 -21.25 -18.63 -11.90
N GLY A 39 -21.59 -17.35 -11.73
CA GLY A 39 -21.95 -16.46 -12.85
C GLY A 39 -20.83 -16.24 -13.86
N ASP A 40 -19.58 -16.44 -13.48
CA ASP A 40 -18.39 -16.38 -14.33
C ASP A 40 -17.90 -17.77 -14.82
N GLN A 41 -18.82 -18.75 -14.83
CA GLN A 41 -18.63 -20.10 -15.39
C GLN A 41 -17.55 -20.96 -14.68
N ASN A 42 -17.27 -20.66 -13.41
CA ASN A 42 -16.41 -21.51 -12.59
C ASN A 42 -17.24 -22.53 -11.80
N ILE A 43 -16.66 -23.72 -11.59
CA ILE A 43 -17.26 -24.74 -10.73
C ILE A 43 -16.76 -24.52 -9.30
N ILE A 44 -17.68 -24.53 -8.36
CA ILE A 44 -17.41 -24.35 -6.93
C ILE A 44 -18.11 -25.43 -6.11
N ASP A 45 -17.47 -25.84 -5.04
CA ASP A 45 -17.97 -26.78 -4.03
C ASP A 45 -18.40 -25.98 -2.80
N ILE A 46 -19.72 -25.99 -2.51
CA ILE A 46 -20.31 -25.21 -1.43
C ILE A 46 -21.07 -26.13 -0.47
N ASP A 47 -20.59 -26.17 0.76
CA ASP A 47 -21.30 -26.77 1.88
C ASP A 47 -21.98 -25.69 2.69
N PHE A 48 -23.26 -25.86 2.97
CA PHE A 48 -24.01 -24.91 3.76
C PHE A 48 -25.03 -25.56 4.70
N VAL A 49 -25.42 -24.76 5.66
CA VAL A 49 -26.36 -25.15 6.71
C VAL A 49 -27.53 -24.20 6.73
N VAL A 50 -28.72 -24.73 6.76
CA VAL A 50 -29.97 -23.98 6.91
C VAL A 50 -30.54 -24.21 8.29
N GLN A 51 -30.73 -23.15 9.04
CA GLN A 51 -31.43 -23.16 10.32
C GLN A 51 -32.85 -22.65 10.12
N TRP A 52 -33.80 -23.47 10.54
CA TRP A 52 -35.21 -23.13 10.37
C TRP A 52 -36.04 -23.56 11.58
N ARG A 53 -37.19 -22.94 11.72
CA ARG A 53 -38.16 -23.26 12.77
C ARG A 53 -39.58 -23.26 12.23
N ILE A 54 -40.51 -23.86 12.95
CA ILE A 54 -41.92 -23.91 12.57
C ILE A 54 -42.55 -22.57 12.95
N LYS A 55 -43.15 -21.88 11.96
CA LYS A 55 -43.91 -20.63 12.15
C LYS A 55 -45.39 -20.88 12.41
N SER A 56 -45.96 -21.84 11.67
CA SER A 56 -47.36 -22.24 11.77
C SER A 56 -47.45 -23.78 11.79
N ALA A 57 -47.84 -24.36 12.92
CA ALA A 57 -47.97 -25.79 13.03
C ALA A 57 -49.06 -26.39 12.12
N LYS A 58 -50.11 -25.61 11.83
CA LYS A 58 -51.18 -26.02 10.94
C LYS A 58 -50.67 -26.15 9.51
N ASP A 59 -50.04 -25.12 8.98
CA ASP A 59 -49.54 -25.12 7.61
C ASP A 59 -48.44 -26.12 7.39
N PHE A 60 -47.56 -26.29 8.38
CA PHE A 60 -46.49 -27.29 8.39
C PHE A 60 -46.96 -28.73 8.29
N LEU A 61 -48.10 -29.06 8.92
CA LEU A 61 -48.61 -30.43 8.96
C LEU A 61 -49.54 -30.76 7.78
N PHE A 62 -50.23 -29.77 7.22
CA PHE A 62 -51.31 -30.02 6.25
C PHE A 62 -51.03 -29.57 4.83
N ASN A 63 -50.11 -28.62 4.63
CA ASN A 63 -49.85 -28.08 3.31
C ASN A 63 -48.78 -28.82 2.53
N ILE A 64 -47.81 -29.46 3.23
CA ILE A 64 -46.69 -30.14 2.61
C ILE A 64 -46.54 -31.56 3.15
N ARG A 65 -46.31 -32.53 2.28
CA ARG A 65 -46.15 -33.94 2.66
C ARG A 65 -44.88 -34.21 3.46
N ASP A 66 -43.75 -33.66 3.00
CA ASP A 66 -42.45 -33.83 3.63
C ASP A 66 -41.74 -32.45 3.69
N PRO A 67 -41.95 -31.73 4.81
CA PRO A 67 -41.41 -30.39 4.93
C PRO A 67 -39.86 -30.33 4.96
N GLU A 68 -39.19 -31.30 5.56
CA GLU A 68 -37.72 -31.31 5.66
C GLU A 68 -37.08 -31.46 4.28
N SER A 69 -37.50 -32.42 3.49
CA SER A 69 -37.03 -32.59 2.11
C SER A 69 -37.35 -31.39 1.25
N THR A 70 -38.53 -30.79 1.43
CA THR A 70 -38.92 -29.58 0.66
C THR A 70 -38.04 -28.38 0.99
N VAL A 71 -37.79 -28.14 2.27
CA VAL A 71 -36.86 -27.07 2.70
C VAL A 71 -35.46 -27.31 2.13
N LYS A 72 -34.99 -28.56 2.15
CA LYS A 72 -33.68 -28.94 1.60
C LYS A 72 -33.58 -28.65 0.10
N LEU A 73 -34.54 -29.12 -0.70
CA LEU A 73 -34.55 -28.93 -2.15
C LEU A 73 -34.70 -27.44 -2.52
N ALA A 74 -35.55 -26.73 -1.79
CA ALA A 74 -35.71 -25.28 -1.99
C ALA A 74 -34.44 -24.49 -1.61
N ALA A 75 -33.74 -24.91 -0.54
CA ALA A 75 -32.48 -24.31 -0.14
C ALA A 75 -31.39 -24.51 -1.20
N GLU A 76 -31.27 -25.73 -1.72
CA GLU A 76 -30.35 -26.07 -2.81
C GLU A 76 -30.65 -25.28 -4.07
N SER A 77 -31.91 -25.14 -4.44
CA SER A 77 -32.31 -24.33 -5.61
C SER A 77 -32.03 -22.86 -5.40
N SER A 78 -32.32 -22.32 -4.21
CA SER A 78 -32.12 -20.90 -3.89
C SER A 78 -30.64 -20.50 -3.90
N ILE A 79 -29.78 -21.32 -3.32
CA ILE A 79 -28.33 -21.01 -3.31
C ILE A 79 -27.75 -21.14 -4.72
N ARG A 80 -28.18 -22.17 -5.48
CA ARG A 80 -27.74 -22.37 -6.87
C ARG A 80 -28.15 -21.19 -7.76
N GLU A 81 -29.32 -20.61 -7.55
CA GLU A 81 -29.77 -19.41 -8.26
C GLU A 81 -28.89 -18.21 -7.93
N ILE A 82 -28.60 -17.94 -6.66
CA ILE A 82 -27.82 -16.78 -6.22
C ILE A 82 -26.35 -16.92 -6.62
N VAL A 83 -25.76 -18.11 -6.45
CA VAL A 83 -24.38 -18.40 -6.87
C VAL A 83 -24.21 -18.30 -8.38
N GLY A 84 -25.20 -18.77 -9.15
CA GLY A 84 -25.20 -18.65 -10.62
C GLY A 84 -25.25 -17.22 -11.16
N GLN A 85 -25.62 -16.26 -10.31
CA GLN A 85 -25.62 -14.83 -10.66
C GLN A 85 -24.41 -14.08 -10.07
N THR A 86 -23.57 -14.74 -9.27
CA THR A 86 -22.46 -14.11 -8.53
C THR A 86 -21.11 -14.62 -9.04
N PRO A 87 -20.13 -13.74 -9.32
CA PRO A 87 -18.78 -14.16 -9.67
C PRO A 87 -18.09 -14.91 -8.52
N LEU A 88 -17.22 -15.86 -8.86
CA LEU A 88 -16.51 -16.72 -7.91
C LEU A 88 -15.79 -15.93 -6.80
N GLU A 89 -15.07 -14.88 -7.18
CA GLU A 89 -14.31 -14.05 -6.24
C GLU A 89 -15.20 -13.39 -5.17
N GLU A 90 -16.40 -12.98 -5.55
CA GLU A 90 -17.38 -12.40 -4.63
C GLU A 90 -17.97 -13.44 -3.67
N VAL A 91 -18.16 -14.67 -4.14
CA VAL A 91 -18.66 -15.78 -3.30
C VAL A 91 -17.58 -16.20 -2.29
N LEU A 92 -16.31 -16.26 -2.70
CA LEU A 92 -15.20 -16.70 -1.84
C LEU A 92 -14.86 -15.70 -0.72
N ALA A 93 -14.84 -14.41 -1.00
CA ALA A 93 -14.27 -13.43 -0.09
C ALA A 93 -15.21 -12.26 0.28
N THR A 94 -15.59 -11.43 -0.70
CA THR A 94 -16.10 -10.08 -0.41
C THR A 94 -17.60 -10.03 -0.09
N LYS A 95 -18.40 -10.95 -0.63
CA LYS A 95 -19.87 -10.90 -0.52
C LYS A 95 -20.50 -12.15 0.10
N ARG A 96 -19.73 -12.96 0.79
CA ARG A 96 -20.23 -14.19 1.43
C ARG A 96 -21.50 -13.95 2.26
N THR A 97 -21.47 -12.98 3.16
CA THR A 97 -22.65 -12.63 3.99
C THR A 97 -23.83 -12.10 3.15
N ALA A 98 -23.54 -11.39 2.04
CA ALA A 98 -24.60 -10.94 1.15
C ALA A 98 -25.26 -12.10 0.40
N VAL A 99 -24.50 -13.11 -0.02
CA VAL A 99 -25.01 -14.35 -0.64
C VAL A 99 -25.86 -15.12 0.37
N GLU A 100 -25.39 -15.30 1.59
CA GLU A 100 -26.14 -15.96 2.69
C GLU A 100 -27.50 -15.26 2.94
N THR A 101 -27.48 -13.93 3.03
CA THR A 101 -28.70 -13.12 3.26
C THR A 101 -29.67 -13.22 2.09
N LYS A 102 -29.18 -13.06 0.85
CA LYS A 102 -30.03 -13.19 -0.34
C LYS A 102 -30.62 -14.58 -0.48
N THR A 103 -29.83 -15.62 -0.24
CA THR A 103 -30.28 -17.01 -0.27
C THR A 103 -31.37 -17.23 0.77
N ARG A 104 -31.20 -16.73 2.00
CA ARG A 104 -32.24 -16.80 3.04
C ARG A 104 -33.55 -16.12 2.58
N ASP A 105 -33.45 -14.92 1.98
CA ASP A 105 -34.62 -14.15 1.59
C ASP A 105 -35.35 -14.82 0.41
N VAL A 106 -34.64 -15.40 -0.55
CA VAL A 106 -35.22 -16.17 -1.65
C VAL A 106 -35.87 -17.44 -1.12
N LEU A 107 -35.17 -18.18 -0.26
CA LEU A 107 -35.67 -19.39 0.36
C LEU A 107 -36.94 -19.11 1.20
N GLN A 108 -36.94 -18.03 2.00
CA GLN A 108 -38.11 -17.64 2.77
C GLN A 108 -39.31 -17.33 1.87
N ARG A 109 -39.09 -16.65 0.76
CA ARG A 109 -40.13 -16.33 -0.23
C ARG A 109 -40.74 -17.59 -0.83
N ILE A 110 -39.92 -18.56 -1.22
CA ILE A 110 -40.38 -19.86 -1.74
C ILE A 110 -41.21 -20.60 -0.68
N MET A 111 -40.75 -20.58 0.57
CA MET A 111 -41.50 -21.24 1.67
C MET A 111 -42.82 -20.54 1.97
N ASP A 112 -42.87 -19.23 1.87
CA ASP A 112 -44.12 -18.46 2.05
C ASP A 112 -45.08 -18.67 0.88
N ASP A 113 -44.61 -18.75 -0.37
CA ASP A 113 -45.44 -19.07 -1.56
C ASP A 113 -46.05 -20.47 -1.48
N TYR A 114 -45.32 -21.44 -0.99
CA TYR A 114 -45.82 -22.80 -0.73
C TYR A 114 -46.70 -22.90 0.52
N LYS A 115 -46.81 -21.82 1.30
CA LYS A 115 -47.51 -21.78 2.59
C LYS A 115 -47.01 -22.90 3.51
N ALA A 116 -45.69 -23.10 3.51
CA ALA A 116 -45.03 -24.20 4.23
C ALA A 116 -45.13 -24.10 5.76
N GLY A 117 -45.49 -22.93 6.29
CA GLY A 117 -45.51 -22.68 7.73
C GLY A 117 -44.13 -22.74 8.39
N VAL A 118 -43.05 -22.51 7.61
CA VAL A 118 -41.66 -22.55 8.02
C VAL A 118 -41.08 -21.15 8.04
N PHE A 119 -40.24 -20.88 9.02
CA PHE A 119 -39.45 -19.66 9.11
C PHE A 119 -37.96 -19.99 9.01
N ILE A 120 -37.27 -19.41 8.05
CA ILE A 120 -35.84 -19.58 7.87
C ILE A 120 -35.10 -18.58 8.77
N ALA A 121 -34.41 -19.09 9.77
CA ALA A 121 -33.68 -18.24 10.71
C ALA A 121 -32.36 -17.75 10.10
N GLU A 122 -31.56 -18.67 9.57
CA GLU A 122 -30.25 -18.36 9.02
C GLU A 122 -29.86 -19.39 7.94
N VAL A 123 -29.15 -18.91 6.92
CA VAL A 123 -28.42 -19.74 5.97
C VAL A 123 -26.93 -19.42 6.13
N LYS A 124 -26.11 -20.42 6.39
CA LYS A 124 -24.69 -20.23 6.65
C LYS A 124 -23.84 -21.16 5.81
N MET A 125 -22.97 -20.58 4.99
CA MET A 125 -22.00 -21.35 4.21
C MET A 125 -20.87 -21.80 5.14
N GLN A 126 -20.50 -23.08 5.11
CA GLN A 126 -19.39 -23.62 5.89
C GLN A 126 -18.12 -23.69 5.07
N LYS A 127 -18.17 -24.40 3.96
CA LYS A 127 -17.06 -24.58 3.04
C LYS A 127 -17.41 -23.96 1.69
N VAL A 128 -16.47 -23.26 1.11
CA VAL A 128 -16.62 -22.65 -0.22
C VAL A 128 -15.25 -22.75 -0.89
N ASP A 129 -15.04 -23.78 -1.67
CA ASP A 129 -13.76 -24.06 -2.29
C ASP A 129 -13.92 -24.46 -3.76
N PRO A 130 -12.92 -24.24 -4.61
CA PRO A 130 -12.86 -24.89 -5.92
C PRO A 130 -12.72 -26.41 -5.77
N PRO A 131 -13.25 -27.23 -6.69
CA PRO A 131 -13.05 -28.67 -6.66
C PRO A 131 -11.55 -29.02 -6.63
N GLN A 132 -11.21 -30.07 -5.86
CA GLN A 132 -9.82 -30.50 -5.66
C GLN A 132 -9.02 -30.68 -6.97
N LYS A 133 -9.68 -31.11 -8.02
CA LYS A 133 -9.05 -31.35 -9.34
C LYS A 133 -8.53 -30.08 -10.04
N VAL A 134 -9.05 -28.91 -9.70
CA VAL A 134 -8.73 -27.64 -10.36
C VAL A 134 -8.06 -26.63 -9.43
N ILE A 135 -7.82 -27.00 -8.17
CA ILE A 135 -7.28 -26.11 -7.14
C ILE A 135 -5.91 -25.55 -7.54
N ASP A 136 -5.05 -26.35 -8.12
CA ASP A 136 -3.70 -25.95 -8.54
C ASP A 136 -3.77 -24.93 -9.69
N ALA A 137 -4.61 -25.19 -10.68
CA ALA A 137 -4.81 -24.27 -11.80
C ALA A 137 -5.44 -22.95 -11.34
N PHE A 138 -6.37 -23.00 -10.40
CA PHE A 138 -6.95 -21.80 -9.81
C PHE A 138 -5.91 -20.96 -9.05
N ASN A 139 -5.07 -21.61 -8.25
CA ASN A 139 -3.98 -20.96 -7.54
C ASN A 139 -2.96 -20.33 -8.49
N ASP A 140 -2.69 -20.95 -9.64
CA ASP A 140 -1.82 -20.40 -10.68
C ASP A 140 -2.40 -19.11 -11.26
N VAL A 141 -3.69 -19.10 -11.58
CA VAL A 141 -4.38 -17.90 -12.06
C VAL A 141 -4.35 -16.78 -11.03
N GLN A 142 -4.59 -17.10 -9.75
CA GLN A 142 -4.53 -16.10 -8.68
C GLN A 142 -3.11 -15.55 -8.49
N ARG A 143 -2.08 -16.38 -8.54
CA ARG A 143 -0.68 -15.94 -8.52
C ARG A 143 -0.36 -15.02 -9.69
N ALA A 144 -0.77 -15.39 -10.90
CA ALA A 144 -0.55 -14.57 -12.09
C ALA A 144 -1.25 -13.19 -12.02
N ARG A 145 -2.46 -13.13 -11.43
CA ARG A 145 -3.17 -11.86 -11.17
C ARG A 145 -2.41 -10.99 -10.17
N GLN A 146 -1.98 -11.58 -9.06
CA GLN A 146 -1.20 -10.88 -8.03
C GLN A 146 0.14 -10.38 -8.58
N ASP A 147 0.81 -11.18 -9.40
CA ASP A 147 2.06 -10.80 -10.07
C ASP A 147 1.86 -9.63 -11.03
N LYS A 148 0.77 -9.64 -11.80
CA LYS A 148 0.40 -8.52 -12.66
C LYS A 148 0.17 -7.23 -11.86
N GLU A 149 -0.63 -7.30 -10.80
CA GLU A 149 -0.90 -6.15 -9.93
C GLU A 149 0.38 -5.63 -9.27
N ARG A 150 1.25 -6.54 -8.79
CA ARG A 150 2.54 -6.16 -8.23
C ARG A 150 3.40 -5.42 -9.24
N GLN A 151 3.53 -5.94 -10.46
CA GLN A 151 4.30 -5.29 -11.52
C GLN A 151 3.73 -3.91 -11.90
N GLN A 152 2.42 -3.77 -11.93
CA GLN A 152 1.77 -2.48 -12.17
C GLN A 152 2.08 -1.48 -11.05
N ASN A 153 1.93 -1.90 -9.79
CA ASN A 153 2.21 -1.07 -8.63
C ASN A 153 3.69 -0.67 -8.55
N GLU A 154 4.61 -1.59 -8.86
CA GLU A 154 6.05 -1.31 -8.92
C GLU A 154 6.38 -0.30 -10.02
N ALA A 155 5.79 -0.46 -11.21
CA ALA A 155 5.98 0.48 -12.31
C ALA A 155 5.40 1.87 -12.01
N GLU A 156 4.24 1.95 -11.35
CA GLU A 156 3.65 3.21 -10.90
C GLU A 156 4.48 3.86 -9.80
N ALA A 157 4.96 3.09 -8.83
CA ALA A 157 5.84 3.59 -7.78
C ALA A 157 7.14 4.15 -8.37
N TYR A 158 7.75 3.42 -9.31
CA TYR A 158 8.94 3.87 -10.03
C TYR A 158 8.71 5.18 -10.79
N ARG A 159 7.60 5.27 -11.54
CA ARG A 159 7.22 6.49 -12.25
C ARG A 159 7.02 7.67 -11.30
N ASN A 160 6.33 7.42 -10.18
CA ASN A 160 6.03 8.45 -9.18
C ASN A 160 7.27 8.91 -8.39
N ASP A 161 8.32 8.10 -8.34
CA ASP A 161 9.61 8.46 -7.74
C ASP A 161 10.51 9.22 -8.74
N ILE A 162 10.71 8.68 -9.93
CA ILE A 162 11.67 9.24 -10.92
C ILE A 162 11.20 10.57 -11.50
N VAL A 163 9.94 10.69 -11.90
CA VAL A 163 9.46 11.90 -12.58
C VAL A 163 9.52 13.15 -11.69
N PRO A 164 9.06 13.12 -10.42
CA PRO A 164 9.19 14.27 -9.53
C PRO A 164 10.65 14.59 -9.20
N LYS A 165 11.50 13.59 -9.00
CA LYS A 165 12.94 13.79 -8.76
C LYS A 165 13.61 14.50 -9.93
N ALA A 166 13.39 14.01 -11.14
CA ALA A 166 13.97 14.65 -12.34
C ALA A 166 13.46 16.10 -12.54
N LYS A 167 12.17 16.35 -12.29
CA LYS A 167 11.64 17.72 -12.33
C LYS A 167 12.24 18.60 -11.24
N GLY A 168 12.40 18.08 -10.03
CA GLY A 168 13.04 18.79 -8.92
C GLY A 168 14.50 19.12 -9.20
N GLU A 169 15.26 18.20 -9.79
CA GLU A 169 16.65 18.45 -10.18
C GLU A 169 16.76 19.49 -11.31
N ALA A 170 15.92 19.40 -12.32
CA ALA A 170 15.87 20.39 -13.38
C ALA A 170 15.53 21.79 -12.85
N SER A 171 14.52 21.90 -11.98
CA SER A 171 14.18 23.18 -11.33
C SER A 171 15.32 23.70 -10.48
N ARG A 172 15.98 22.84 -9.70
CA ARG A 172 17.14 23.23 -8.88
C ARG A 172 18.30 23.77 -9.75
N GLN A 173 18.60 23.11 -10.87
CA GLN A 173 19.65 23.57 -11.78
C GLN A 173 19.32 24.95 -12.39
N LEU A 174 18.05 25.14 -12.79
CA LEU A 174 17.60 26.43 -13.33
C LEU A 174 17.71 27.55 -12.28
N GLU A 175 17.27 27.30 -11.06
CA GLU A 175 17.36 28.26 -9.96
C GLU A 175 18.82 28.55 -9.57
N GLN A 176 19.68 27.55 -9.54
CA GLN A 176 21.09 27.72 -9.26
C GLN A 176 21.76 28.57 -10.36
N ALA A 177 21.45 28.32 -11.62
CA ALA A 177 21.97 29.13 -12.74
C ALA A 177 21.47 30.56 -12.68
N ALA A 178 20.20 30.79 -12.35
CA ALA A 178 19.61 32.10 -12.16
C ALA A 178 20.27 32.86 -11.00
N ALA A 179 20.43 32.20 -9.85
CA ALA A 179 21.12 32.78 -8.69
C ALA A 179 22.60 33.09 -8.97
N TYR A 180 23.29 32.20 -9.68
CA TYR A 180 24.68 32.43 -10.10
C TYR A 180 24.79 33.67 -11.00
N ARG A 181 23.91 33.76 -12.01
CA ARG A 181 23.87 34.94 -12.90
C ARG A 181 23.62 36.23 -12.10
N GLU A 182 22.64 36.20 -11.18
CA GLU A 182 22.30 37.38 -10.39
C GLU A 182 23.46 37.80 -9.46
N ARG A 183 24.13 36.80 -8.86
CA ARG A 183 25.33 37.03 -8.04
C ARG A 183 26.42 37.73 -8.85
N LEU A 184 26.76 37.20 -10.04
CA LEU A 184 27.79 37.82 -10.89
C LEU A 184 27.43 39.25 -11.28
N ILE A 185 26.17 39.51 -11.62
CA ILE A 185 25.72 40.87 -11.97
C ILE A 185 25.88 41.80 -10.75
N LYS A 186 25.44 41.35 -9.56
CA LYS A 186 25.54 42.16 -8.34
C LYS A 186 26.98 42.35 -7.86
N GLU A 187 27.85 41.36 -8.02
CA GLU A 187 29.28 41.47 -7.74
C GLU A 187 29.93 42.51 -8.67
N ALA A 188 29.70 42.42 -9.98
CA ALA A 188 30.22 43.36 -10.95
C ALA A 188 29.70 44.81 -10.72
N ASP A 189 28.40 44.94 -10.42
CA ASP A 189 27.77 46.21 -10.09
C ASP A 189 28.33 46.79 -8.79
N GLY A 190 28.57 45.97 -7.80
CA GLY A 190 29.20 46.31 -6.53
C GLY A 190 30.65 46.77 -6.70
N GLU A 191 31.44 46.04 -7.51
CA GLU A 191 32.81 46.43 -7.85
C GLU A 191 32.87 47.76 -8.62
N ALA A 192 31.97 47.94 -9.60
CA ALA A 192 31.89 49.20 -10.35
C ALA A 192 31.53 50.38 -9.42
N LYS A 193 30.53 50.21 -8.55
CA LYS A 193 30.17 51.26 -7.58
C LYS A 193 31.30 51.57 -6.59
N ARG A 194 31.98 50.50 -6.11
CA ARG A 194 33.16 50.68 -5.25
C ARG A 194 34.27 51.46 -5.95
N PHE A 195 34.53 51.11 -7.22
CA PHE A 195 35.53 51.86 -8.01
C PHE A 195 35.18 53.36 -8.18
N VAL A 196 33.91 53.65 -8.53
CA VAL A 196 33.43 55.04 -8.67
C VAL A 196 33.58 55.79 -7.34
N SER A 197 33.17 55.17 -6.21
CA SER A 197 33.30 55.80 -4.87
C SER A 197 34.76 56.05 -4.49
N VAL A 198 35.67 55.13 -4.78
CA VAL A 198 37.13 55.32 -4.55
C VAL A 198 37.68 56.39 -5.48
N TYR A 199 37.23 56.45 -6.71
CA TYR A 199 37.61 57.44 -7.65
C TYR A 199 37.20 58.90 -7.25
N GLU A 200 35.94 59.02 -6.77
CA GLU A 200 35.48 60.33 -6.23
C GLU A 200 36.27 60.76 -5.00
N ALA A 201 36.57 59.82 -4.09
CA ALA A 201 37.43 60.10 -2.95
C ALA A 201 38.84 60.45 -3.34
N TYR A 202 39.38 59.87 -4.43
CA TYR A 202 40.69 60.21 -4.98
C TYR A 202 40.71 61.63 -5.57
N LEU A 203 39.64 62.03 -6.25
CA LEU A 203 39.53 63.39 -6.78
C LEU A 203 39.59 64.47 -5.69
N THR A 204 39.06 64.18 -4.53
CA THR A 204 38.96 65.07 -3.37
C THR A 204 40.31 65.17 -2.60
N GLY A 205 41.08 64.02 -2.49
CA GLY A 205 42.31 63.97 -1.69
C GLY A 205 43.28 62.91 -2.22
N LYS A 206 44.08 63.27 -3.25
CA LYS A 206 44.94 62.34 -4.01
C LYS A 206 45.96 61.59 -3.13
N ASP A 207 46.72 62.26 -2.34
CA ASP A 207 47.85 61.69 -1.60
C ASP A 207 47.35 60.77 -0.43
N VAL A 208 46.29 61.18 0.25
CA VAL A 208 45.73 60.42 1.36
C VAL A 208 45.08 59.14 0.87
N THR A 209 44.33 59.19 -0.24
CA THR A 209 43.69 58.08 -0.85
C THR A 209 44.66 57.03 -1.38
N LEU A 210 45.74 57.46 -2.04
CA LEU A 210 46.82 56.59 -2.51
C LEU A 210 47.50 55.84 -1.36
N ARG A 211 47.86 56.54 -0.28
CA ARG A 211 48.48 55.91 0.89
C ARG A 211 47.53 54.88 1.55
N ARG A 212 46.27 55.23 1.64
CA ARG A 212 45.26 54.28 2.23
C ARG A 212 45.12 53.03 1.36
N LEU A 213 44.97 53.19 0.04
CA LEU A 213 44.86 52.05 -0.88
C LEU A 213 46.12 51.14 -0.85
N TYR A 214 47.30 51.79 -0.79
CA TYR A 214 48.56 51.07 -0.68
C TYR A 214 48.60 50.20 0.63
N LEU A 215 48.24 50.78 1.77
CA LEU A 215 48.25 50.12 3.05
C LEU A 215 47.19 48.98 3.09
N GLU A 216 45.99 49.21 2.56
CA GLU A 216 44.94 48.20 2.45
C GLU A 216 45.42 46.99 1.59
N ARG A 217 46.06 47.26 0.45
CA ARG A 217 46.64 46.22 -0.42
C ARG A 217 47.78 45.47 0.24
N MET A 218 48.65 46.18 0.94
CA MET A 218 49.73 45.54 1.71
C MET A 218 49.20 44.70 2.85
N GLN A 219 48.15 45.14 3.51
CA GLN A 219 47.47 44.35 4.57
C GLN A 219 46.88 43.08 4.00
N ASP A 220 46.20 43.10 2.84
CA ASP A 220 45.62 41.95 2.18
C ASP A 220 46.70 40.92 1.75
N VAL A 221 47.81 41.43 1.17
CA VAL A 221 48.93 40.57 0.75
C VAL A 221 49.62 39.96 1.96
N LEU A 222 49.92 40.80 2.96
CA LEU A 222 50.57 40.35 4.17
C LEU A 222 49.65 39.46 5.02
N GLY A 223 48.34 39.63 4.97
CA GLY A 223 47.38 38.79 5.68
C GLY A 223 47.35 37.34 5.18
N LYS A 224 47.60 37.15 3.88
CA LYS A 224 47.58 35.83 3.22
C LYS A 224 48.95 35.12 3.23
N ALA A 225 50.04 35.86 3.55
CA ALA A 225 51.37 35.28 3.60
C ALA A 225 51.68 34.73 5.00
N ASP A 226 52.19 33.53 5.06
CA ASP A 226 52.76 32.98 6.30
C ASP A 226 53.99 33.78 6.68
N LYS A 227 53.93 34.48 7.84
CA LYS A 227 54.97 35.43 8.27
C LYS A 227 55.76 34.81 9.42
N VAL A 228 57.06 34.82 9.29
CA VAL A 228 57.97 34.58 10.39
C VAL A 228 58.68 35.90 10.71
N ILE A 229 58.31 36.52 11.83
CA ILE A 229 58.98 37.74 12.31
C ILE A 229 60.17 37.29 13.13
N VAL A 230 61.34 37.57 12.61
CA VAL A 230 62.61 37.32 13.35
C VAL A 230 63.04 38.63 14.00
N ASP A 231 62.90 38.67 15.32
CA ASP A 231 63.40 39.81 16.10
C ASP A 231 64.92 39.72 16.20
N LYS A 232 65.65 40.75 15.72
CA LYS A 232 67.10 40.89 15.91
C LYS A 232 67.36 41.49 17.29
N GLY A 233 67.28 40.66 18.34
CA GLY A 233 67.80 41.05 19.63
C GLY A 233 69.32 41.24 19.58
N GLN A 234 69.81 42.37 20.15
CA GLN A 234 71.23 42.69 20.24
C GLN A 234 71.94 41.57 21.02
N GLY A 235 72.75 40.73 20.29
CA GLY A 235 73.76 39.90 20.95
C GLY A 235 73.59 38.38 20.97
N GLY A 236 72.92 37.76 20.02
CA GLY A 236 72.87 36.28 19.94
C GLY A 236 73.26 35.74 18.55
N PRO A 237 73.79 34.48 18.42
CA PRO A 237 74.06 33.86 17.14
C PRO A 237 72.76 33.73 16.35
N GLY A 238 72.81 34.18 15.09
CA GLY A 238 71.65 34.28 14.20
C GLY A 238 70.81 33.01 14.15
N VAL A 239 69.53 33.16 14.34
CA VAL A 239 68.54 32.07 14.22
C VAL A 239 68.54 31.60 12.77
N VAL A 240 69.00 30.39 12.55
CA VAL A 240 68.86 29.72 11.24
C VAL A 240 67.38 29.31 11.11
N PRO A 241 66.64 29.84 10.11
CA PRO A 241 65.23 29.43 9.92
C PRO A 241 65.19 27.95 9.52
N TYR A 242 64.87 27.07 10.45
CA TYR A 242 64.61 25.67 10.18
C TYR A 242 63.13 25.56 9.68
N LEU A 243 62.97 25.36 8.39
CA LEU A 243 61.68 25.06 7.82
C LEU A 243 61.51 23.50 7.86
N PRO A 244 60.68 22.95 8.71
CA PRO A 244 60.41 21.49 8.70
C PRO A 244 59.62 21.13 7.46
N LEU A 245 60.29 20.59 6.46
CA LEU A 245 59.71 20.07 5.20
C LEU A 245 58.57 19.01 5.35
N PRO A 246 58.44 18.25 6.46
CA PRO A 246 57.34 17.27 6.57
C PRO A 246 55.99 17.87 6.86
N GLU A 247 55.80 19.08 7.35
CA GLU A 247 54.52 19.68 7.65
C GLU A 247 53.78 20.24 6.43
N ILE A 248 54.51 20.58 5.36
CA ILE A 248 53.93 21.04 4.11
C ILE A 248 53.17 19.93 3.38
N LYS A 249 53.62 18.64 3.54
CA LYS A 249 52.95 17.49 2.94
C LYS A 249 51.64 17.09 3.61
N LYS A 250 51.41 17.41 4.89
CA LYS A 250 50.19 17.06 5.63
C LYS A 250 49.03 18.01 5.33
N ARG A 251 49.26 19.26 4.88
CA ARG A 251 48.20 20.20 4.57
C ARG A 251 47.59 20.02 3.17
N SER A 252 48.29 19.35 2.25
CA SER A 252 47.77 19.09 0.89
C SER A 252 46.88 17.80 0.80
N GLN A 253 46.80 16.99 1.87
CA GLN A 253 45.95 15.80 1.89
C GLN A 253 44.66 15.90 2.72
N GLY A 254 44.40 17.07 3.29
CA GLY A 254 43.18 17.31 4.10
C GLY A 254 42.11 18.17 3.43
N ALA A 255 42.22 18.41 2.11
CA ALA A 255 41.23 19.14 1.34
C ALA A 255 40.80 18.28 0.13
N GLN A 256 40.01 17.28 0.40
CA GLN A 256 39.10 16.60 -0.54
C GLN A 256 37.75 16.42 0.14
#